data_d292123b0b1b2d4fb25f6d33bd0f5546
#
_entry.id   d292123b0b1b2d4fb25f6d33bd0f5546
#
_cell.length_a   1.000
_cell.length_b   1.000
_cell.length_c   1.000
_cell.angle_alpha   90.00
_cell.angle_beta   90.00
_cell.angle_gamma   90.00
#
_symmetry.space_group_name_H-M   'P 1'
#
loop_
_entity.id
_entity.type
_entity.pdbx_description
1 polymer ?
#
loop_
_entity_poly.entity_id
_entity_poly.type
_entity_poly.pdbx_seq_one_letter_code
_entity_poly.pdbx_strand_id
1 'polypeptide(L)'
;MDERRWSLRVYAPLVLRLLLGALFIAHLYWKIAVLPGGLQAWWSNMEANGYPWVVPAYVLSAEFVGALFLIPGVLTRYCALYAMPMMAGAAQFWLARKGFYFTHAGAELPLVWLALLGLQAMLGDGPLALVASPSLGRVLAGMGARPNVDVDE
;
A
#
# COMPACT_ATOMS: atom_id res chain seq x y z
N MET A 1 -36.33 3.46 -8.48
CA MET A 1 -35.02 3.95 -8.97
C MET A 1 -34.09 3.95 -7.79
N ASP A 2 -33.00 3.15 -7.88
CA ASP A 2 -32.14 2.86 -6.72
C ASP A 2 -31.20 4.05 -6.46
N GLU A 3 -31.53 4.89 -5.47
CA GLU A 3 -30.73 6.06 -5.07
C GLU A 3 -29.30 5.71 -4.62
N ARG A 4 -29.02 4.43 -4.39
CA ARG A 4 -27.68 3.95 -3.96
C ARG A 4 -26.60 4.11 -5.03
N ARG A 5 -26.97 4.15 -6.31
CA ARG A 5 -26.00 4.26 -7.42
C ARG A 5 -25.32 5.63 -7.52
N TRP A 6 -25.92 6.67 -6.97
CA TRP A 6 -25.45 8.06 -7.09
C TRP A 6 -24.88 8.64 -5.79
N SER A 7 -24.75 7.82 -4.74
CA SER A 7 -24.10 8.27 -3.51
C SER A 7 -22.61 8.46 -3.75
N LEU A 8 -22.08 9.67 -3.55
CA LEU A 8 -20.64 9.99 -3.64
C LEU A 8 -19.78 9.04 -2.77
N ARG A 9 -20.37 8.47 -1.73
CA ARG A 9 -19.71 7.50 -0.82
C ARG A 9 -19.22 6.23 -1.56
N VAL A 10 -19.92 5.82 -2.62
CA VAL A 10 -19.55 4.64 -3.42
C VAL A 10 -18.21 4.87 -4.15
N TYR A 11 -17.90 6.13 -4.47
CA TYR A 11 -16.69 6.49 -5.20
C TYR A 11 -15.48 6.76 -4.28
N ALA A 12 -15.67 6.83 -2.95
CA ALA A 12 -14.57 7.09 -2.03
C ALA A 12 -13.38 6.10 -2.18
N PRO A 13 -13.60 4.76 -2.26
CA PRO A 13 -12.49 3.83 -2.47
C PRO A 13 -11.82 4.02 -3.84
N LEU A 14 -12.56 4.38 -4.88
CA LEU A 14 -12.00 4.69 -6.19
C LEU A 14 -11.06 5.89 -6.12
N VAL A 15 -11.52 7.01 -5.55
CA VAL A 15 -10.72 8.23 -5.42
C VAL A 15 -9.46 7.96 -4.60
N LEU A 16 -9.60 7.22 -3.49
CA LEU A 16 -8.50 6.90 -2.61
C LEU A 16 -7.43 6.04 -3.32
N ARG A 17 -7.83 4.98 -4.05
CA ARG A 17 -6.87 4.15 -4.78
C ARG A 17 -6.16 4.90 -5.91
N LEU A 18 -6.87 5.79 -6.62
CA LEU A 18 -6.28 6.64 -7.65
C LEU A 18 -5.23 7.59 -7.05
N LEU A 19 -5.57 8.21 -5.92
CA LEU A 19 -4.64 9.08 -5.19
C LEU A 19 -3.40 8.30 -4.74
N LEU A 20 -3.58 7.17 -4.05
CA LEU A 20 -2.47 6.34 -3.59
C LEU A 20 -1.61 5.84 -4.75
N GLY A 21 -2.20 5.36 -5.83
CA GLY A 21 -1.48 4.90 -7.01
C GLY A 21 -0.66 6.03 -7.67
N ALA A 22 -1.25 7.23 -7.80
CA ALA A 22 -0.54 8.39 -8.31
C ALA A 22 0.65 8.80 -7.42
N LEU A 23 0.49 8.73 -6.11
CA LEU A 23 1.56 9.00 -5.16
C LEU A 23 2.69 7.95 -5.26
N PHE A 24 2.38 6.66 -5.44
CA PHE A 24 3.40 5.63 -5.68
C PHE A 24 4.16 5.87 -7.00
N ILE A 25 3.47 6.26 -8.06
CA ILE A 25 4.11 6.66 -9.33
C ILE A 25 5.06 7.85 -9.09
N ALA A 26 4.63 8.87 -8.37
CA ALA A 26 5.44 10.03 -8.08
C ALA A 26 6.71 9.66 -7.27
N HIS A 27 6.61 8.73 -6.32
CA HIS A 27 7.75 8.24 -5.53
C HIS A 27 8.74 7.42 -6.37
N LEU A 28 8.24 6.56 -7.26
CA LEU A 28 9.09 5.83 -8.22
C LEU A 28 9.77 6.79 -9.18
N TYR A 29 9.02 7.75 -9.73
CA TYR A 29 9.55 8.77 -10.62
C TYR A 29 10.66 9.58 -9.94
N TRP A 30 10.45 9.99 -8.69
CA TRP A 30 11.45 10.71 -7.92
C TRP A 30 12.75 9.91 -7.77
N LYS A 31 12.67 8.60 -7.43
CA LYS A 31 13.85 7.73 -7.27
C LYS A 31 14.57 7.47 -8.58
N ILE A 32 13.85 7.38 -9.69
CA ILE A 32 14.42 7.01 -10.99
C ILE A 32 14.97 8.23 -11.73
N ALA A 33 14.22 9.35 -11.74
CA ALA A 33 14.46 10.47 -12.63
C ALA A 33 14.89 11.77 -11.94
N VAL A 34 14.53 11.97 -10.67
CA VAL A 34 14.76 13.25 -9.98
C VAL A 34 15.94 13.18 -9.01
N LEU A 35 16.10 12.06 -8.30
CA LEU A 35 17.18 11.89 -7.36
C LEU A 35 18.55 11.88 -8.09
N PRO A 36 19.52 12.70 -7.69
CA PRO A 36 20.89 12.62 -8.22
C PRO A 36 21.50 11.22 -8.02
N GLY A 37 21.94 10.61 -9.12
CA GLY A 37 22.41 9.21 -9.14
C GLY A 37 21.29 8.17 -9.18
N GLY A 38 20.03 8.60 -9.24
CA GLY A 38 18.86 7.76 -9.51
C GLY A 38 18.65 6.63 -8.51
N LEU A 39 18.05 5.57 -8.99
CA LEU A 39 17.71 4.38 -8.21
C LEU A 39 18.93 3.74 -7.53
N GLN A 40 20.08 3.75 -8.17
CA GLN A 40 21.30 3.18 -7.61
C GLN A 40 21.76 3.96 -6.37
N ALA A 41 21.75 5.30 -6.44
CA ALA A 41 22.10 6.13 -5.30
C ALA A 41 21.11 5.96 -4.13
N TRP A 42 19.81 5.84 -4.43
CA TRP A 42 18.82 5.54 -3.40
C TRP A 42 19.08 4.18 -2.73
N TRP A 43 19.37 3.14 -3.53
CA TRP A 43 19.66 1.80 -3.03
C TRP A 43 20.90 1.79 -2.15
N SER A 44 22.01 2.34 -2.65
CA SER A 44 23.27 2.42 -1.88
C SER A 44 23.12 3.21 -0.59
N ASN A 45 22.27 4.24 -0.56
CA ASN A 45 21.97 5.00 0.64
C ASN A 45 21.20 4.14 1.68
N MET A 46 20.30 3.28 1.25
CA MET A 46 19.61 2.34 2.14
C MET A 46 20.60 1.36 2.77
N GLU A 47 21.50 0.78 1.98
CA GLU A 47 22.54 -0.13 2.47
C GLU A 47 23.52 0.57 3.42
N ALA A 48 23.93 1.80 3.11
CA ALA A 48 24.78 2.63 3.96
C ALA A 48 24.11 2.98 5.32
N ASN A 49 22.78 3.01 5.37
CA ASN A 49 22.02 3.14 6.62
C ASN A 49 21.82 1.82 7.39
N GLY A 50 22.47 0.74 6.94
CA GLY A 50 22.46 -0.56 7.61
C GLY A 50 21.30 -1.48 7.23
N TYR A 51 20.52 -1.15 6.19
CA TYR A 51 19.45 -2.02 5.73
C TYR A 51 20.00 -3.13 4.82
N PRO A 52 19.67 -4.41 5.08
CA PRO A 52 20.04 -5.49 4.18
C PRO A 52 19.32 -5.32 2.84
N TRP A 53 19.88 -5.85 1.76
CA TRP A 53 19.39 -5.73 0.37
C TRP A 53 17.89 -6.07 0.20
N VAL A 54 17.36 -6.95 1.04
CA VAL A 54 15.94 -7.34 0.99
C VAL A 54 15.00 -6.16 1.31
N VAL A 55 15.44 -5.19 2.12
CA VAL A 55 14.61 -4.04 2.49
C VAL A 55 14.40 -3.08 1.31
N PRO A 56 15.45 -2.56 0.63
CA PRO A 56 15.23 -1.74 -0.55
C PRO A 56 14.53 -2.51 -1.68
N ALA A 57 14.77 -3.81 -1.86
CA ALA A 57 14.04 -4.65 -2.81
C ALA A 57 12.54 -4.70 -2.49
N TYR A 58 12.18 -4.93 -1.22
CA TYR A 58 10.79 -4.93 -0.78
C TYR A 58 10.13 -3.55 -0.98
N VAL A 59 10.81 -2.47 -0.58
CA VAL A 59 10.28 -1.09 -0.76
C VAL A 59 9.95 -0.82 -2.23
N LEU A 60 10.87 -1.13 -3.15
CA LEU A 60 10.61 -0.95 -4.58
C LEU A 60 9.45 -1.83 -5.06
N SER A 61 9.41 -3.09 -4.66
CA SER A 61 8.31 -3.99 -5.04
C SER A 61 6.95 -3.47 -4.56
N ALA A 62 6.87 -2.94 -3.33
CA ALA A 62 5.65 -2.38 -2.78
C ALA A 62 5.20 -1.12 -3.54
N GLU A 63 6.14 -0.25 -3.92
CA GLU A 63 5.84 0.93 -4.74
C GLU A 63 5.40 0.55 -6.17
N PHE A 64 6.06 -0.43 -6.81
CA PHE A 64 5.63 -0.93 -8.12
C PHE A 64 4.25 -1.57 -8.07
N VAL A 65 3.98 -2.41 -7.06
CA VAL A 65 2.65 -3.00 -6.85
C VAL A 65 1.61 -1.90 -6.64
N GLY A 66 1.89 -0.91 -5.80
CA GLY A 66 1.00 0.24 -5.58
C GLY A 66 0.73 1.03 -6.86
N ALA A 67 1.77 1.34 -7.63
CA ALA A 67 1.66 2.09 -8.87
C ALA A 67 0.87 1.35 -9.97
N LEU A 68 1.13 0.04 -10.14
CA LEU A 68 0.57 -0.75 -11.24
C LEU A 68 -0.84 -1.28 -10.94
N PHE A 69 -1.17 -1.61 -9.69
CA PHE A 69 -2.39 -2.33 -9.36
C PHE A 69 -3.46 -1.47 -8.69
N LEU A 70 -3.11 -0.39 -7.96
CA LEU A 70 -4.12 0.46 -7.34
C LEU A 70 -4.93 1.25 -8.37
N ILE A 71 -4.28 1.83 -9.39
CA ILE A 71 -4.98 2.63 -10.39
C ILE A 71 -6.03 1.80 -11.15
N PRO A 72 -5.68 0.66 -11.78
CA PRO A 72 -6.67 -0.16 -12.47
C PRO A 72 -7.63 -0.90 -11.53
N GLY A 73 -7.32 -0.94 -10.24
CA GLY A 73 -8.16 -1.62 -9.26
C GLY A 73 -8.04 -3.13 -9.30
N VAL A 74 -6.81 -3.62 -9.21
CA VAL A 74 -6.52 -5.05 -9.14
C VAL A 74 -6.16 -5.40 -7.71
N LEU A 75 -7.01 -6.18 -7.04
CA LEU A 75 -6.79 -6.67 -5.67
C LEU A 75 -6.35 -5.56 -4.71
N THR A 76 -6.96 -4.38 -4.78
CA THR A 76 -6.49 -3.14 -4.13
C THR A 76 -6.34 -3.28 -2.62
N ARG A 77 -7.20 -4.10 -1.99
CA ARG A 77 -7.13 -4.41 -0.56
C ARG A 77 -5.79 -5.05 -0.18
N TYR A 78 -5.35 -6.02 -0.99
CA TYR A 78 -4.10 -6.74 -0.73
C TYR A 78 -2.88 -5.90 -1.11
N CYS A 79 -2.97 -5.11 -2.18
CA CYS A 79 -1.93 -4.15 -2.53
C CYS A 79 -1.70 -3.13 -1.41
N ALA A 80 -2.79 -2.61 -0.82
CA ALA A 80 -2.70 -1.69 0.31
C ALA A 80 -2.06 -2.36 1.53
N LEU A 81 -2.51 -3.57 1.91
CA LEU A 81 -1.92 -4.34 3.01
C LEU A 81 -0.44 -4.65 2.78
N TYR A 82 -0.05 -4.96 1.55
CA TYR A 82 1.34 -5.22 1.19
C TYR A 82 2.24 -3.98 1.34
N ALA A 83 1.70 -2.79 1.07
CA ALA A 83 2.46 -1.54 1.18
C ALA A 83 2.49 -0.98 2.62
N MET A 84 1.60 -1.38 3.52
CA MET A 84 1.55 -0.85 4.89
C MET A 84 2.85 -1.05 5.69
N PRO A 85 3.51 -2.22 5.71
CA PRO A 85 4.76 -2.40 6.44
C PRO A 85 5.88 -1.47 5.95
N MET A 86 5.92 -1.17 4.64
CA MET A 86 6.86 -0.21 4.06
C MET A 86 6.63 1.20 4.67
N MET A 87 5.39 1.66 4.74
CA MET A 87 5.08 2.98 5.32
C MET A 87 5.31 3.01 6.83
N ALA A 88 5.05 1.91 7.55
CA ALA A 88 5.39 1.79 8.96
C ALA A 88 6.90 1.89 9.20
N GLY A 89 7.70 1.20 8.38
CA GLY A 89 9.16 1.29 8.41
C GLY A 89 9.67 2.69 8.08
N ALA A 90 9.09 3.35 7.07
CA ALA A 90 9.42 4.73 6.73
C ALA A 90 9.07 5.69 7.88
N ALA A 91 7.91 5.53 8.51
CA ALA A 91 7.52 6.32 9.67
C ALA A 91 8.50 6.16 10.84
N GLN A 92 8.88 4.94 11.17
CA GLN A 92 9.87 4.65 12.20
C GLN A 92 11.24 5.28 11.87
N PHE A 93 11.70 5.13 10.62
CA PHE A 93 12.96 5.68 10.15
C PHE A 93 13.03 7.20 10.32
N TRP A 94 12.00 7.91 9.87
CA TRP A 94 11.95 9.37 9.91
C TRP A 94 11.68 9.89 11.32
N LEU A 95 10.83 9.19 12.11
CA LEU A 95 10.57 9.57 13.50
C LEU A 95 11.86 9.58 14.33
N ALA A 96 12.69 8.56 14.16
CA ALA A 96 13.96 8.43 14.90
C ALA A 96 15.01 9.47 14.49
N ARG A 97 14.97 9.98 13.24
CA ARG A 97 16.01 10.88 12.69
C ARG A 97 15.61 12.35 12.63
N LYS A 98 14.34 12.62 12.36
CA LYS A 98 13.82 13.97 12.07
C LYS A 98 12.63 14.38 12.94
N GLY A 99 12.14 13.45 13.78
CA GLY A 99 10.97 13.67 14.60
C GLY A 99 9.66 13.53 13.82
N PHE A 100 8.60 14.13 14.36
CA PHE A 100 7.24 13.94 13.83
C PHE A 100 6.94 14.83 12.62
N TYR A 101 7.22 16.13 12.70
CA TYR A 101 6.69 17.14 11.77
C TYR A 101 7.27 17.05 10.36
N PHE A 102 6.39 17.12 9.35
CA PHE A 102 6.79 17.04 7.94
C PHE A 102 7.65 18.22 7.49
N THR A 103 7.51 19.40 8.14
CA THR A 103 8.33 20.59 7.89
C THR A 103 9.83 20.35 8.09
N HIS A 104 10.17 19.34 8.88
CA HIS A 104 11.54 18.87 9.11
C HIS A 104 11.81 17.50 8.42
N ALA A 105 11.01 17.13 7.42
CA ALA A 105 11.04 15.84 6.78
C ALA A 105 10.80 14.66 7.76
N GLY A 106 9.92 14.85 8.75
CA GLY A 106 9.60 13.86 9.79
C GLY A 106 8.59 12.80 9.35
N ALA A 107 8.13 12.04 10.34
CA ALA A 107 7.28 10.86 10.15
C ALA A 107 5.82 11.15 9.79
N GLU A 108 5.37 12.41 9.85
CA GLU A 108 3.96 12.78 9.66
C GLU A 108 3.40 12.26 8.33
N LEU A 109 4.10 12.51 7.21
CA LEU A 109 3.64 12.05 5.89
C LEU A 109 3.58 10.52 5.77
N PRO A 110 4.61 9.75 6.14
CA PRO A 110 4.53 8.29 6.16
C PRO A 110 3.38 7.76 7.01
N LEU A 111 3.06 8.39 8.15
CA LEU A 111 1.93 8.00 9.00
C LEU A 111 0.58 8.29 8.34
N VAL A 112 0.43 9.42 7.66
CA VAL A 112 -0.77 9.74 6.86
C VAL A 112 -0.95 8.70 5.75
N TRP A 113 0.11 8.35 5.03
CA TRP A 113 0.04 7.31 3.99
C TRP A 113 -0.34 5.94 4.57
N LEU A 114 0.23 5.58 5.72
CA LEU A 114 -0.12 4.35 6.41
C LEU A 114 -1.60 4.29 6.76
N ALA A 115 -2.15 5.40 7.28
CA ALA A 115 -3.58 5.52 7.57
C ALA A 115 -4.45 5.41 6.30
N LEU A 116 -4.06 6.08 5.20
CA LEU A 116 -4.77 6.01 3.92
C LEU A 116 -4.73 4.60 3.31
N LEU A 117 -3.61 3.89 3.42
CA LEU A 117 -3.50 2.48 3.01
C LEU A 117 -4.41 1.59 3.88
N GLY A 118 -4.46 1.83 5.19
CA GLY A 118 -5.39 1.14 6.09
C GLY A 118 -6.85 1.36 5.71
N LEU A 119 -7.23 2.60 5.40
CA LEU A 119 -8.56 2.94 4.90
C LEU A 119 -8.85 2.23 3.57
N GLN A 120 -7.91 2.20 2.62
CA GLN A 120 -8.07 1.48 1.36
C GLN A 120 -8.27 -0.02 1.58
N ALA A 121 -7.52 -0.63 2.49
CA ALA A 121 -7.67 -2.04 2.85
C ALA A 121 -9.04 -2.33 3.46
N MET A 122 -9.60 -1.43 4.25
CA MET A 122 -10.94 -1.56 4.84
C MET A 122 -12.04 -1.35 3.81
N LEU A 123 -11.98 -0.28 3.03
CA LEU A 123 -13.00 0.10 2.04
C LEU A 123 -13.05 -0.88 0.86
N GLY A 124 -11.89 -1.43 0.47
CA GLY A 124 -11.78 -2.35 -0.67
C GLY A 124 -11.67 -1.64 -2.02
N ASP A 125 -12.11 -2.30 -3.08
CA ASP A 125 -11.77 -1.92 -4.45
C ASP A 125 -12.59 -0.74 -5.00
N GLY A 126 -13.83 -0.58 -4.55
CA GLY A 126 -14.76 0.42 -5.08
C GLY A 126 -15.22 0.12 -6.52
N PRO A 127 -15.95 1.05 -7.13
CA PRO A 127 -16.41 0.91 -8.50
C PRO A 127 -15.25 0.95 -9.50
N LEU A 128 -15.48 0.42 -10.71
CA LEU A 128 -14.50 0.38 -11.80
C LEU A 128 -13.20 -0.39 -11.46
N ALA A 129 -13.23 -1.30 -10.50
CA ALA A 129 -12.12 -2.21 -10.25
C ALA A 129 -12.09 -3.33 -11.29
N LEU A 130 -10.91 -3.59 -11.87
CA LEU A 130 -10.75 -4.67 -12.85
C LEU A 130 -10.80 -6.05 -12.20
N VAL A 131 -10.22 -6.19 -11.00
CA VAL A 131 -10.23 -7.46 -10.27
C VAL A 131 -10.56 -7.17 -8.80
N ALA A 132 -11.74 -7.63 -8.38
CA ALA A 132 -12.20 -7.43 -7.02
C ALA A 132 -11.42 -8.28 -6.00
N SER A 133 -11.09 -7.66 -4.86
CA SER A 133 -10.46 -8.34 -3.74
C SER A 133 -11.49 -9.20 -2.99
N PRO A 134 -11.18 -10.47 -2.67
CA PRO A 134 -11.96 -11.22 -1.69
C PRO A 134 -12.07 -10.47 -0.36
N SER A 135 -13.24 -10.55 0.30
CA SER A 135 -13.37 -9.92 1.61
C SER A 135 -12.46 -10.60 2.64
N LEU A 136 -11.82 -9.81 3.52
CA LEU A 136 -10.95 -10.33 4.56
C LEU A 136 -11.64 -11.39 5.44
N GLY A 137 -12.93 -11.18 5.76
CA GLY A 137 -13.72 -12.16 6.52
C GLY A 137 -13.86 -13.50 5.81
N ARG A 138 -13.99 -13.51 4.47
CA ARG A 138 -14.09 -14.74 3.68
C ARG A 138 -12.76 -15.51 3.67
N VAL A 139 -11.66 -14.80 3.58
CA VAL A 139 -10.31 -15.40 3.63
C VAL A 139 -10.05 -16.02 5.00
N LEU A 140 -10.35 -15.29 6.07
CA LEU A 140 -10.18 -15.78 7.45
C LEU A 140 -11.09 -16.98 7.77
N ALA A 141 -12.33 -16.95 7.28
CA ALA A 141 -13.27 -18.08 7.45
C ALA A 141 -12.77 -19.34 6.69
N GLY A 142 -12.21 -19.16 5.48
CA GLY A 142 -11.62 -20.28 4.71
C GLY A 142 -10.38 -20.87 5.38
N MET A 143 -9.58 -20.08 6.08
CA MET A 143 -8.42 -20.56 6.84
C MET A 143 -8.83 -21.31 8.14
N GLY A 144 -10.03 -21.05 8.68
CA GLY A 144 -10.54 -21.70 9.88
C GLY A 144 -11.35 -22.98 9.61
N ALA A 145 -11.73 -23.23 8.36
CA ALA A 145 -12.43 -24.45 7.97
C ALA A 145 -11.43 -25.63 7.95
N ARG A 146 -11.41 -26.42 9.01
CA ARG A 146 -10.71 -27.73 8.98
C ARG A 146 -11.36 -28.59 7.89
N PRO A 147 -10.60 -29.30 7.04
CA PRO A 147 -11.19 -30.31 6.18
C PRO A 147 -11.92 -31.34 7.08
N ASN A 148 -13.20 -31.54 6.80
CA ASN A 148 -13.91 -32.69 7.38
C ASN A 148 -13.15 -33.94 6.95
N VAL A 149 -12.48 -34.57 7.88
CA VAL A 149 -12.00 -35.93 7.71
C VAL A 149 -13.24 -36.78 7.91
N ASP A 150 -13.88 -37.17 6.82
CA ASP A 150 -14.89 -38.23 6.85
C ASP A 150 -14.16 -39.48 7.33
N VAL A 151 -14.42 -39.86 8.60
CA VAL A 151 -14.00 -41.14 9.15
C VAL A 151 -15.12 -42.09 8.76
N ASP A 152 -14.99 -42.69 7.57
CA ASP A 152 -15.82 -43.84 7.20
C ASP A 152 -15.47 -44.99 8.14
N GLU A 153 -16.44 -45.36 9.03
CA GLU A 153 -16.50 -46.64 9.74
C GLU A 153 -17.14 -47.72 8.88
#